data_354e4153c4a83fb291bd64d5a47fa170
#
_entry.id   354e4153c4a83fb291bd64d5a47fa170
#
_cell.length_a   1.000
_cell.length_b   1.000
_cell.length_c   1.000
_cell.angle_alpha   90.00
_cell.angle_beta   90.00
_cell.angle_gamma   90.00
#
_symmetry.space_group_name_H-M   'P 1'
#
loop_
_entity.id
_entity.type
_entity.pdbx_description
1 polymer ?
#
loop_
_entity_poly.entity_id
_entity_poly.type
_entity_poly.pdbx_seq_one_letter_code
_entity_poly.pdbx_strand_id
1 'polypeptide(L)'
;VHALVWTGGWSEADARDACARTKAAGYDLLEIPLLDPSSVDAEMTRQVLDEYGLRAATSLGLSFDADVSSEDDDIVAAGEALLNDALAAAAGMGAKYMCGILYSSLGKYSTGP
;
A
#
# COMPACT_ATOMS: atom_id res chain seq x y z
N VAL A 1 -11.34 -6.57 -0.54
CA VAL A 1 -10.48 -7.53 -1.24
C VAL A 1 -9.14 -6.87 -1.59
N HIS A 2 -8.07 -7.63 -1.59
CA HIS A 2 -6.73 -7.15 -1.92
C HIS A 2 -6.53 -7.08 -3.44
N ALA A 3 -5.94 -5.98 -3.93
CA ALA A 3 -5.78 -5.76 -5.37
C ALA A 3 -4.93 -6.83 -6.09
N LEU A 4 -3.97 -7.44 -5.39
CA LEU A 4 -3.15 -8.53 -5.95
C LEU A 4 -3.94 -9.78 -6.35
N VAL A 5 -5.19 -9.92 -5.91
CA VAL A 5 -6.10 -10.96 -6.41
C VAL A 5 -6.37 -10.77 -7.90
N TRP A 6 -6.36 -9.53 -8.37
CA TRP A 6 -6.76 -9.16 -9.72
C TRP A 6 -5.59 -8.80 -10.64
N THR A 7 -4.55 -8.14 -10.09
CA THR A 7 -3.47 -7.56 -10.89
C THR A 7 -2.14 -7.57 -10.15
N GLY A 8 -1.04 -7.66 -10.87
CA GLY A 8 0.32 -7.57 -10.32
C GLY A 8 0.94 -6.17 -10.43
N GLY A 9 0.26 -5.20 -11.05
CA GLY A 9 0.73 -3.83 -11.24
C GLY A 9 -0.34 -2.82 -10.85
N TRP A 10 -0.03 -1.52 -11.00
CA TRP A 10 -0.96 -0.44 -10.67
C TRP A 10 -0.90 0.71 -11.69
N SER A 11 -0.96 0.38 -12.99
CA SER A 11 -1.24 1.36 -14.03
C SER A 11 -2.71 1.78 -13.99
N GLU A 12 -3.10 2.79 -14.76
CA GLU A 12 -4.52 3.15 -14.87
C GLU A 12 -5.38 1.98 -15.37
N ALA A 13 -4.88 1.22 -16.34
CA ALA A 13 -5.57 0.03 -16.83
C ALA A 13 -5.73 -1.04 -15.74
N ASP A 14 -4.68 -1.27 -14.95
CA ASP A 14 -4.72 -2.20 -13.81
C ASP A 14 -5.71 -1.74 -12.75
N ALA A 15 -5.71 -0.45 -12.41
CA ALA A 15 -6.62 0.13 -11.44
C ALA A 15 -8.08 -0.02 -11.88
N ARG A 16 -8.38 0.27 -13.15
CA ARG A 16 -9.71 0.11 -13.71
C ARG A 16 -10.18 -1.34 -13.72
N ASP A 17 -9.33 -2.27 -14.12
CA ASP A 17 -9.64 -3.70 -14.10
C ASP A 17 -9.90 -4.19 -12.68
N ALA A 18 -9.01 -3.87 -11.74
CA ALA A 18 -9.17 -4.26 -10.34
C ALA A 18 -10.46 -3.69 -9.72
N CYS A 19 -10.76 -2.42 -9.96
CA CYS A 19 -11.99 -1.80 -9.46
C CYS A 19 -13.25 -2.41 -10.07
N ALA A 20 -13.25 -2.66 -11.37
CA ALA A 20 -14.39 -3.29 -12.05
C ALA A 20 -14.67 -4.70 -11.50
N ARG A 21 -13.64 -5.52 -11.32
CA ARG A 21 -13.76 -6.87 -10.77
C ARG A 21 -14.18 -6.85 -9.30
N THR A 22 -13.64 -5.94 -8.50
CA THR A 22 -14.01 -5.75 -7.10
C THR A 22 -15.49 -5.42 -6.97
N LYS A 23 -15.96 -4.48 -7.78
CA LYS A 23 -17.38 -4.08 -7.79
C LYS A 23 -18.28 -5.21 -8.24
N ALA A 24 -17.91 -5.91 -9.32
CA ALA A 24 -18.67 -7.04 -9.84
C ALA A 24 -18.77 -8.20 -8.85
N ALA A 25 -17.74 -8.41 -8.03
CA ALA A 25 -17.72 -9.41 -6.97
C ALA A 25 -18.52 -9.03 -5.72
N GLY A 26 -19.03 -7.79 -5.64
CA GLY A 26 -19.87 -7.30 -4.54
C GLY A 26 -19.10 -6.72 -3.35
N TYR A 27 -17.82 -6.43 -3.50
CA TYR A 27 -17.04 -5.76 -2.46
C TYR A 27 -17.20 -4.24 -2.51
N ASP A 28 -17.10 -3.61 -1.35
CA ASP A 28 -17.19 -2.15 -1.19
C ASP A 28 -15.83 -1.48 -1.01
N LEU A 29 -14.80 -2.27 -0.72
CA LEU A 29 -13.47 -1.79 -0.38
C LEU A 29 -12.40 -2.59 -1.11
N LEU A 30 -11.43 -1.88 -1.67
CA LEU A 30 -10.24 -2.44 -2.30
C LEU A 30 -9.01 -2.09 -1.46
N GLU A 31 -8.22 -3.09 -1.09
CA GLU A 31 -6.93 -2.89 -0.42
C GLU A 31 -5.82 -2.81 -1.48
N ILE A 32 -5.12 -1.67 -1.51
CA ILE A 32 -4.10 -1.36 -2.52
C ILE A 32 -2.72 -1.46 -1.89
N PRO A 33 -1.84 -2.37 -2.38
CA PRO A 33 -0.49 -2.47 -1.85
C PRO A 33 0.38 -1.29 -2.28
N LEU A 34 1.06 -0.66 -1.31
CA LEU A 34 2.01 0.42 -1.54
C LEU A 34 3.45 -0.11 -1.42
N LEU A 35 3.82 -1.05 -2.29
CA LEU A 35 5.17 -1.63 -2.30
C LEU A 35 6.24 -0.59 -2.64
N ASP A 36 5.92 0.30 -3.57
CA ASP A 36 6.69 1.49 -3.91
C ASP A 36 5.74 2.68 -3.99
N PRO A 37 5.59 3.47 -2.91
CA PRO A 37 4.68 4.61 -2.89
C PRO A 37 4.98 5.67 -3.96
N SER A 38 6.24 5.79 -4.37
CA SER A 38 6.66 6.77 -5.39
C SER A 38 6.17 6.42 -6.80
N SER A 39 5.87 5.15 -7.05
CA SER A 39 5.37 4.67 -8.35
C SER A 39 3.85 4.69 -8.47
N VAL A 40 3.14 5.00 -7.39
CA VAL A 40 1.67 5.02 -7.36
C VAL A 40 1.16 6.42 -7.68
N ASP A 41 0.35 6.54 -8.73
CA ASP A 41 -0.40 7.76 -9.03
C ASP A 41 -1.66 7.81 -8.14
N ALA A 42 -1.56 8.55 -7.04
CA ALA A 42 -2.63 8.65 -6.05
C ALA A 42 -3.87 9.38 -6.60
N GLU A 43 -3.68 10.39 -7.42
CA GLU A 43 -4.80 11.13 -8.01
C GLU A 43 -5.58 10.28 -9.02
N MET A 44 -4.88 9.61 -9.92
CA MET A 44 -5.49 8.65 -10.85
C MET A 44 -6.24 7.56 -10.08
N THR A 45 -5.62 6.99 -9.05
CA THR A 45 -6.24 5.96 -8.21
C THR A 45 -7.52 6.45 -7.56
N ARG A 46 -7.51 7.66 -7.01
CA ARG A 46 -8.70 8.28 -6.41
C ARG A 46 -9.81 8.46 -7.42
N GLN A 47 -9.49 8.97 -8.61
CA GLN A 47 -10.48 9.16 -9.68
C GLN A 47 -11.14 7.85 -10.08
N VAL A 48 -10.35 6.79 -10.27
CA VAL A 48 -10.87 5.46 -10.64
C VAL A 48 -11.73 4.87 -9.54
N LEU A 49 -11.30 4.96 -8.27
CA LEU A 49 -12.11 4.51 -7.13
C LEU A 49 -13.45 5.23 -7.06
N ASP A 50 -13.46 6.55 -7.26
CA ASP A 50 -14.68 7.36 -7.26
C ASP A 50 -15.63 6.96 -8.38
N GLU A 51 -15.11 6.69 -9.59
CA GLU A 51 -15.92 6.23 -10.73
C GLU A 51 -16.64 4.90 -10.44
N TYR A 52 -16.01 3.99 -9.70
CA TYR A 52 -16.59 2.70 -9.35
C TYR A 52 -17.33 2.70 -8.01
N GLY A 53 -17.31 3.83 -7.29
CA GLY A 53 -17.96 3.94 -5.97
C GLY A 53 -17.34 3.06 -4.91
N LEU A 54 -16.02 2.84 -4.97
CA LEU A 54 -15.27 2.01 -4.03
C LEU A 54 -14.51 2.85 -3.01
N ARG A 55 -14.40 2.33 -1.79
CA ARG A 55 -13.48 2.82 -0.78
C ARG A 55 -12.13 2.09 -0.90
N ALA A 56 -11.07 2.70 -0.37
CA ALA A 56 -9.74 2.10 -0.35
C ALA A 56 -9.18 1.99 1.05
N ALA A 57 -8.43 0.93 1.27
CA ALA A 57 -7.41 0.81 2.29
C ALA A 57 -6.07 0.56 1.59
N THR A 58 -4.98 0.81 2.28
CA THR A 58 -3.65 0.54 1.74
C THR A 58 -2.89 -0.43 2.62
N SER A 59 -1.90 -1.10 2.05
CA SER A 59 -1.02 -2.01 2.77
C SER A 59 0.42 -1.82 2.35
N LEU A 60 1.33 -2.08 3.29
CA LEU A 60 2.76 -1.97 3.10
C LEU A 60 3.47 -2.98 3.98
N GLY A 61 4.56 -3.56 3.50
CA GLY A 61 5.52 -4.30 4.30
C GLY A 61 6.89 -3.64 4.19
N LEU A 62 7.52 -3.35 5.33
CA LEU A 62 8.88 -2.84 5.36
C LEU A 62 9.88 -3.91 4.89
N SER A 63 11.05 -3.48 4.44
CA SER A 63 12.14 -4.33 3.94
C SER A 63 13.36 -4.22 4.84
N PHE A 64 14.36 -5.11 4.65
CA PHE A 64 15.58 -5.11 5.48
C PHE A 64 16.43 -3.85 5.35
N ASP A 65 16.32 -3.11 4.25
CA ASP A 65 17.00 -1.84 3.99
C ASP A 65 16.17 -0.59 4.32
N ALA A 66 14.93 -0.78 4.78
CA ALA A 66 14.02 0.28 5.22
C ALA A 66 13.17 -0.25 6.38
N ASP A 67 13.77 -0.32 7.57
CA ASP A 67 13.22 -1.00 8.75
C ASP A 67 13.34 -0.14 9.99
N VAL A 68 12.22 0.33 10.52
CA VAL A 68 12.17 1.18 11.72
C VAL A 68 12.60 0.47 13.01
N SER A 69 12.75 -0.85 12.97
CA SER A 69 13.23 -1.65 14.10
C SER A 69 14.72 -2.04 13.98
N SER A 70 15.44 -1.49 13.00
CA SER A 70 16.88 -1.75 12.80
C SER A 70 17.70 -1.08 13.91
N GLU A 71 18.91 -1.65 14.18
CA GLU A 71 19.93 -1.00 15.00
C GLU A 71 20.76 0.03 14.21
N ASP A 72 20.61 0.06 12.88
CA ASP A 72 21.29 1.00 11.98
C ASP A 72 20.39 2.22 11.76
N ASP A 73 20.87 3.39 12.17
CA ASP A 73 20.09 4.64 12.10
C ASP A 73 19.74 5.03 10.65
N ASP A 74 20.58 4.71 9.67
CA ASP A 74 20.28 5.00 8.26
C ASP A 74 19.16 4.12 7.74
N ILE A 75 19.09 2.87 8.17
CA ILE A 75 18.00 1.94 7.82
C ILE A 75 16.70 2.36 8.50
N VAL A 76 16.76 2.82 9.75
CA VAL A 76 15.60 3.40 10.45
C VAL A 76 15.07 4.61 9.70
N ALA A 77 15.95 5.55 9.33
CA ALA A 77 15.57 6.74 8.59
C ALA A 77 14.93 6.41 7.24
N ALA A 78 15.46 5.41 6.52
CA ALA A 78 14.86 4.93 5.27
C ALA A 78 13.47 4.33 5.50
N GLY A 79 13.27 3.59 6.58
CA GLY A 79 11.97 3.04 6.97
C GLY A 79 10.95 4.13 7.30
N GLU A 80 11.35 5.15 8.05
CA GLU A 80 10.49 6.29 8.37
C GLU A 80 10.11 7.08 7.11
N ALA A 81 11.05 7.30 6.19
CA ALA A 81 10.79 7.98 4.93
C ALA A 81 9.78 7.17 4.07
N LEU A 82 9.94 5.86 3.99
CA LEU A 82 9.03 4.97 3.27
C LEU A 82 7.61 5.04 3.85
N LEU A 83 7.47 4.99 5.18
CA LEU A 83 6.18 5.10 5.85
C LEU A 83 5.52 6.46 5.60
N ASN A 84 6.29 7.56 5.65
CA ASN A 84 5.77 8.90 5.37
C ASN A 84 5.29 9.02 3.91
N ASP A 85 6.04 8.50 2.95
CA ASP A 85 5.65 8.49 1.54
C ASP A 85 4.40 7.66 1.30
N ALA A 86 4.30 6.51 1.96
CA ALA A 86 3.12 5.66 1.91
C ALA A 86 1.87 6.33 2.49
N LEU A 87 2.01 7.02 3.63
CA LEU A 87 0.92 7.78 4.23
C LEU A 87 0.45 8.91 3.33
N ALA A 88 1.37 9.62 2.68
CA ALA A 88 1.04 10.67 1.72
C ALA A 88 0.29 10.12 0.50
N ALA A 89 0.72 8.98 -0.04
CA ALA A 89 0.03 8.32 -1.14
C ALA A 89 -1.37 7.84 -0.73
N ALA A 90 -1.49 7.23 0.45
CA ALA A 90 -2.78 6.80 1.01
C ALA A 90 -3.75 7.98 1.15
N ALA A 91 -3.30 9.09 1.72
CA ALA A 91 -4.11 10.30 1.86
C ALA A 91 -4.51 10.87 0.49
N GLY A 92 -3.58 10.89 -0.47
CA GLY A 92 -3.85 11.39 -1.83
C GLY A 92 -4.90 10.60 -2.59
N MET A 93 -4.99 9.29 -2.36
CA MET A 93 -6.02 8.45 -2.97
C MET A 93 -7.32 8.37 -2.16
N GLY A 94 -7.39 9.05 -1.02
CA GLY A 94 -8.57 9.06 -0.16
C GLY A 94 -8.72 7.83 0.73
N ALA A 95 -7.68 7.02 0.88
CA ALA A 95 -7.66 5.89 1.80
C ALA A 95 -7.57 6.37 3.25
N LYS A 96 -8.35 5.78 4.14
CA LYS A 96 -8.37 6.13 5.56
C LYS A 96 -7.55 5.18 6.43
N TYR A 97 -7.15 4.04 5.88
CA TYR A 97 -6.45 2.98 6.61
C TYR A 97 -5.21 2.53 5.85
N MET A 98 -4.12 2.38 6.58
CA MET A 98 -2.92 1.71 6.12
C MET A 98 -2.57 0.61 7.12
N CYS A 99 -2.35 -0.60 6.62
CA CYS A 99 -2.05 -1.78 7.43
C CYS A 99 -0.84 -2.54 6.88
N GLY A 100 -0.48 -3.61 7.54
CA GLY A 100 0.61 -4.48 7.12
C GLY A 100 1.74 -4.58 8.14
N ILE A 101 2.92 -4.96 7.67
CA ILE A 101 4.12 -5.09 8.50
C ILE A 101 4.84 -3.73 8.56
N LEU A 102 4.35 -2.86 9.45
CA LEU A 102 4.80 -1.46 9.57
C LEU A 102 5.82 -1.25 10.70
N TYR A 103 6.06 -2.26 11.52
CA TYR A 103 6.86 -2.21 12.73
C TYR A 103 8.26 -2.82 12.57
N SER A 104 8.48 -3.59 11.52
CA SER A 104 9.78 -4.21 11.20
C SER A 104 9.81 -4.62 9.74
N SER A 105 10.97 -5.10 9.26
CA SER A 105 11.03 -5.72 7.94
C SER A 105 10.22 -7.02 7.90
N LEU A 106 9.59 -7.28 6.75
CA LEU A 106 8.89 -8.54 6.51
C LEU A 106 9.87 -9.70 6.58
N GLY A 107 9.52 -10.72 7.36
CA GLY A 107 10.37 -11.91 7.52
C GLY A 107 11.52 -11.77 8.51
N LYS A 108 11.58 -10.69 9.28
CA LYS A 108 12.58 -10.49 10.33
C LYS A 108 12.20 -11.27 11.59
N TYR A 109 13.11 -12.08 12.06
CA TYR A 109 12.96 -12.84 13.30
C TYR A 109 14.10 -12.53 14.26
N SER A 110 13.78 -12.37 15.55
CA SER A 110 14.75 -12.23 16.61
C SER A 110 15.08 -13.62 17.19
N THR A 111 16.35 -13.91 17.41
CA THR A 111 16.84 -15.20 17.97
C THR A 111 17.27 -15.08 19.44
N GLY A 112 17.14 -13.93 20.06
CA GLY A 112 17.54 -13.68 21.44
C GLY A 112 16.38 -13.19 22.33
N PRO A 113 16.61 -13.19 23.64
CA PRO A 113 15.65 -12.56 24.54
C PRO A 113 15.59 -11.05 24.36
#